data_f5cec27f463f80eec2cd60916c92d85b
#
_entry.id   f5cec27f463f80eec2cd60916c92d85b
#
_cell.length_a   1.000
_cell.length_b   1.000
_cell.length_c   1.000
_cell.angle_alpha   90.00
_cell.angle_beta   90.00
_cell.angle_gamma   90.00
#
_symmetry.space_group_name_H-M   'P 1'
#
loop_
_entity.id
_entity.type
_entity.pdbx_description
1 polymer ?
#
loop_
_entity_poly.entity_id
_entity_poly.type
_entity_poly.pdbx_seq_one_letter_code
_entity_poly.pdbx_strand_id
1 'polypeptide(L)'
;DAEAIVADAKEALASLINACDGYKSQYTTEYAQAKKEWDAIVDDYYSTELPGGLNQTLALGIINEFMDDEDIALGSAGSLPGDMQRLFRPKARGTYHMEYGYSNMGYEVNGALGAKLAKPDAEVYTFCGDGSFLMGHSELYTALQEGLKINVCLFDNMGWGCIENLQNNQGTDTFGTVFRARNPKTGMLDGAEIDPDFAKIAEGYGAKAY
;
A
#
# COMPACT_ATOMS: atom_id res chain seq x y z
N ASP A 1 -24.52 17.27 6.23
CA ASP A 1 -24.85 18.55 5.60
C ASP A 1 -23.56 19.29 5.32
N ALA A 2 -23.29 19.59 4.06
CA ALA A 2 -22.12 20.34 3.63
C ALA A 2 -22.57 21.55 2.78
N GLU A 3 -21.91 22.67 2.97
CA GLU A 3 -22.09 23.81 2.10
C GLU A 3 -21.12 23.71 0.92
N ALA A 4 -21.64 23.79 -0.30
CA ALA A 4 -20.85 23.69 -1.50
C ALA A 4 -20.26 25.08 -1.86
N ILE A 5 -18.96 25.11 -2.11
CA ILE A 5 -18.25 26.29 -2.61
C ILE A 5 -17.76 25.99 -4.02
N VAL A 6 -18.37 26.63 -5.01
CA VAL A 6 -17.95 26.51 -6.42
C VAL A 6 -17.04 27.69 -6.76
N ALA A 7 -15.74 27.46 -6.74
CA ALA A 7 -14.73 28.49 -6.99
C ALA A 7 -13.41 27.87 -7.43
N ASP A 8 -12.47 28.70 -7.91
CA ASP A 8 -11.08 28.28 -8.04
C ASP A 8 -10.51 27.91 -6.65
N ALA A 9 -9.83 26.78 -6.56
CA ALA A 9 -9.34 26.23 -5.29
C ALA A 9 -8.38 27.18 -4.56
N LYS A 10 -7.51 27.88 -5.28
CA LYS A 10 -6.56 28.83 -4.71
C LYS A 10 -7.28 30.04 -4.10
N GLU A 11 -8.26 30.59 -4.80
CA GLU A 11 -9.02 31.72 -4.35
C GLU A 11 -9.94 31.36 -3.17
N ALA A 12 -10.57 30.19 -3.22
CA ALA A 12 -11.38 29.67 -2.12
C ALA A 12 -10.53 29.45 -0.85
N LEU A 13 -9.36 28.83 -0.97
CA LEU A 13 -8.44 28.61 0.16
C LEU A 13 -7.92 29.92 0.72
N ALA A 14 -7.55 30.89 -0.12
CA ALA A 14 -7.12 32.21 0.34
C ALA A 14 -8.24 32.93 1.13
N SER A 15 -9.47 32.86 0.64
CA SER A 15 -10.64 33.42 1.32
C SER A 15 -10.93 32.72 2.66
N LEU A 16 -10.82 31.39 2.71
CA LEU A 16 -11.00 30.64 3.94
C LEU A 16 -9.91 30.97 4.98
N ILE A 17 -8.65 31.06 4.55
CA ILE A 17 -7.54 31.46 5.43
C ILE A 17 -7.81 32.81 6.06
N ASN A 18 -8.23 33.82 5.24
CA ASN A 18 -8.56 35.13 5.74
C ASN A 18 -9.79 35.15 6.69
N ALA A 19 -10.81 34.33 6.37
CA ALA A 19 -11.99 34.20 7.22
C ALA A 19 -11.68 33.50 8.56
N CYS A 20 -10.67 32.62 8.59
CA CYS A 20 -10.23 31.92 9.79
C CYS A 20 -9.08 32.61 10.53
N ASP A 21 -8.71 33.84 10.11
CA ASP A 21 -7.61 34.56 10.77
C ASP A 21 -7.91 34.78 12.26
N GLY A 22 -6.94 34.38 13.09
CA GLY A 22 -7.07 34.40 14.55
C GLY A 22 -7.89 33.27 15.16
N TYR A 23 -8.47 32.37 14.36
CA TYR A 23 -9.14 31.17 14.90
C TYR A 23 -8.15 30.23 15.59
N LYS A 24 -8.49 29.83 16.82
CA LYS A 24 -7.72 28.83 17.57
C LYS A 24 -8.63 27.65 17.90
N SER A 25 -8.22 26.45 17.44
CA SER A 25 -8.94 25.23 17.76
C SER A 25 -8.84 24.92 19.25
N GLN A 26 -9.94 24.46 19.84
CA GLN A 26 -10.00 23.97 21.22
C GLN A 26 -9.63 22.48 21.35
N TYR A 27 -9.50 21.77 20.23
CA TYR A 27 -9.25 20.31 20.20
C TYR A 27 -7.79 19.91 20.33
N THR A 28 -6.87 20.85 20.57
CA THR A 28 -5.42 20.58 20.55
C THR A 28 -4.98 19.52 21.56
N THR A 29 -5.54 19.55 22.80
CA THR A 29 -5.14 18.60 23.85
C THR A 29 -5.68 17.19 23.60
N GLU A 30 -6.92 17.09 23.15
CA GLU A 30 -7.55 15.79 22.84
C GLU A 30 -6.84 15.09 21.68
N TYR A 31 -6.49 15.83 20.61
CA TYR A 31 -5.73 15.27 19.48
C TYR A 31 -4.33 14.83 19.90
N ALA A 32 -3.64 15.61 20.70
CA ALA A 32 -2.31 15.25 21.16
C ALA A 32 -2.33 13.97 22.02
N GLN A 33 -3.33 13.82 22.88
CA GLN A 33 -3.49 12.62 23.69
C GLN A 33 -3.87 11.40 22.83
N ALA A 34 -4.86 11.54 21.95
CA ALA A 34 -5.27 10.47 21.02
C ALA A 34 -4.11 10.03 20.10
N LYS A 35 -3.32 11.00 19.61
CA LYS A 35 -2.12 10.68 18.80
C LYS A 35 -1.11 9.88 19.60
N LYS A 36 -0.83 10.25 20.85
CA LYS A 36 0.10 9.52 21.71
C LYS A 36 -0.37 8.09 21.99
N GLU A 37 -1.66 7.92 22.25
CA GLU A 37 -2.26 6.59 22.47
C GLU A 37 -2.18 5.73 21.22
N TRP A 38 -2.47 6.33 20.05
CA TRP A 38 -2.34 5.65 18.77
C TRP A 38 -0.90 5.25 18.45
N ASP A 39 0.07 6.14 18.70
CA ASP A 39 1.48 5.85 18.48
C ASP A 39 1.96 4.66 19.31
N ALA A 40 1.50 4.53 20.56
CA ALA A 40 1.80 3.37 21.40
C ALA A 40 1.21 2.06 20.84
N ILE A 41 0.00 2.13 20.27
CA ILE A 41 -0.63 0.98 19.58
C ILE A 41 0.18 0.60 18.33
N VAL A 42 0.65 1.57 17.56
CA VAL A 42 1.49 1.31 16.38
C VAL A 42 2.83 0.68 16.77
N ASP A 43 3.46 1.15 17.87
CA ASP A 43 4.70 0.56 18.38
C ASP A 43 4.49 -0.92 18.78
N ASP A 44 3.36 -1.24 19.37
CA ASP A 44 2.98 -2.62 19.70
C ASP A 44 2.82 -3.47 18.41
N TYR A 45 2.09 -2.98 17.41
CA TYR A 45 1.94 -3.67 16.13
C TYR A 45 3.27 -3.89 15.41
N TYR A 46 4.21 -2.96 15.52
CA TYR A 46 5.52 -3.02 14.89
C TYR A 46 6.48 -3.99 15.59
N SER A 47 6.17 -4.40 16.80
CA SER A 47 7.00 -5.31 17.61
C SER A 47 6.36 -6.67 17.91
N THR A 48 5.06 -6.83 17.66
CA THR A 48 4.32 -8.05 17.98
C THR A 48 4.57 -9.16 16.97
N GLU A 49 5.19 -10.24 17.41
CA GLU A 49 5.30 -11.49 16.66
C GLU A 49 4.05 -12.35 16.86
N LEU A 50 3.52 -12.91 15.79
CA LEU A 50 2.40 -13.85 15.83
C LEU A 50 2.90 -15.30 15.72
N PRO A 51 2.13 -16.29 16.24
CA PRO A 51 2.42 -17.70 16.00
C PRO A 51 2.37 -17.99 14.50
N GLY A 52 3.50 -18.19 13.88
CA GLY A 52 3.65 -18.38 12.42
C GLY A 52 4.74 -17.49 11.82
N GLY A 53 5.31 -16.60 12.63
CA GLY A 53 6.45 -15.78 12.23
C GLY A 53 6.06 -14.36 11.79
N LEU A 54 6.69 -13.90 10.73
CA LEU A 54 6.53 -12.54 10.22
C LEU A 54 5.09 -12.28 9.76
N ASN A 55 4.45 -11.31 10.40
CA ASN A 55 3.14 -10.83 9.99
C ASN A 55 3.25 -9.49 9.24
N GLN A 56 2.16 -9.07 8.58
CA GLN A 56 2.14 -7.86 7.74
C GLN A 56 2.52 -6.60 8.51
N THR A 57 2.02 -6.42 9.73
CA THR A 57 2.28 -5.20 10.51
C THR A 57 3.71 -5.12 11.03
N LEU A 58 4.27 -6.24 11.45
CA LEU A 58 5.69 -6.35 11.82
C LEU A 58 6.59 -6.08 10.61
N ALA A 59 6.28 -6.66 9.44
CA ALA A 59 7.02 -6.41 8.20
C ALA A 59 6.97 -4.93 7.80
N LEU A 60 5.80 -4.29 7.90
CA LEU A 60 5.66 -2.85 7.65
C LEU A 60 6.52 -2.02 8.60
N GLY A 61 6.57 -2.37 9.88
CA GLY A 61 7.40 -1.71 10.88
C GLY A 61 8.88 -1.80 10.54
N ILE A 62 9.37 -3.01 10.28
CA ILE A 62 10.78 -3.26 9.91
C ILE A 62 11.17 -2.44 8.69
N ILE A 63 10.35 -2.46 7.63
CA ILE A 63 10.64 -1.70 6.41
C ILE A 63 10.59 -0.20 6.67
N ASN A 64 9.57 0.28 7.41
CA ASN A 64 9.44 1.70 7.75
C ASN A 64 10.63 2.22 8.56
N GLU A 65 11.15 1.44 9.50
CA GLU A 65 12.36 1.80 10.26
C GLU A 65 13.60 1.81 9.39
N PHE A 66 13.72 0.84 8.47
CA PHE A 66 14.86 0.69 7.56
C PHE A 66 14.97 1.84 6.54
N MET A 67 13.85 2.35 6.04
CA MET A 67 13.82 3.43 5.05
C MET A 67 14.45 4.72 5.61
N ASP A 68 15.19 5.43 4.76
CA ASP A 68 15.69 6.76 5.06
C ASP A 68 14.59 7.84 4.96
N ASP A 69 14.88 9.05 5.46
CA ASP A 69 13.87 10.12 5.56
C ASP A 69 13.34 10.58 4.19
N GLU A 70 14.18 10.55 3.17
CA GLU A 70 13.83 10.99 1.80
C GLU A 70 13.33 9.85 0.89
N ASP A 71 13.32 8.62 1.39
CA ASP A 71 12.82 7.47 0.64
C ASP A 71 11.31 7.54 0.43
N ILE A 72 10.85 7.11 -0.73
CA ILE A 72 9.44 7.18 -1.11
C ILE A 72 8.76 5.83 -0.89
N ALA A 73 7.73 5.82 -0.04
CA ALA A 73 6.81 4.71 0.12
C ALA A 73 5.61 4.88 -0.81
N LEU A 74 5.27 3.84 -1.56
CA LEU A 74 4.16 3.87 -2.51
C LEU A 74 3.29 2.61 -2.37
N GLY A 75 1.98 2.77 -2.47
CA GLY A 75 1.02 1.67 -2.49
C GLY A 75 -0.28 2.08 -3.17
N SER A 76 -1.18 1.15 -3.37
CA SER A 76 -2.46 1.42 -4.02
C SER A 76 -3.62 0.62 -3.44
N ALA A 77 -3.80 -0.63 -3.86
CA ALA A 77 -5.04 -1.35 -3.65
C ALA A 77 -4.96 -2.44 -2.57
N GLY A 78 -6.11 -2.77 -1.99
CA GLY A 78 -6.28 -3.88 -1.06
C GLY A 78 -6.20 -3.52 0.42
N SER A 79 -6.00 -4.51 1.27
CA SER A 79 -5.85 -4.32 2.72
C SER A 79 -4.51 -3.69 3.11
N LEU A 80 -3.44 -4.00 2.38
CA LEU A 80 -2.10 -3.50 2.65
C LEU A 80 -2.02 -1.96 2.70
N PRO A 81 -2.49 -1.19 1.71
CA PRO A 81 -2.53 0.26 1.81
C PRO A 81 -3.46 0.77 2.92
N GLY A 82 -4.49 0.02 3.29
CA GLY A 82 -5.33 0.34 4.45
C GLY A 82 -4.56 0.27 5.77
N ASP A 83 -3.70 -0.74 5.93
CA ASP A 83 -2.81 -0.83 7.08
C ASP A 83 -1.70 0.22 7.01
N MET A 84 -1.13 0.46 5.86
CA MET A 84 -0.14 1.54 5.68
C MET A 84 -0.73 2.90 6.04
N GLN A 85 -1.98 3.21 5.69
CA GLN A 85 -2.63 4.47 6.07
C GLN A 85 -2.71 4.66 7.59
N ARG A 86 -2.87 3.58 8.32
CA ARG A 86 -3.02 3.61 9.78
C ARG A 86 -1.68 3.59 10.50
N LEU A 87 -0.73 2.82 10.01
CA LEU A 87 0.45 2.41 10.73
C LEU A 87 1.74 3.05 10.22
N PHE A 88 1.85 3.29 8.90
CA PHE A 88 3.08 3.79 8.30
C PHE A 88 3.39 5.22 8.76
N ARG A 89 4.65 5.46 9.12
CA ARG A 89 5.14 6.75 9.62
C ARG A 89 6.05 7.40 8.59
N PRO A 90 5.51 8.26 7.69
CA PRO A 90 6.33 9.02 6.75
C PRO A 90 7.31 9.92 7.52
N LYS A 91 8.57 9.93 7.11
CA LYS A 91 9.63 10.65 7.82
C LYS A 91 9.82 12.06 7.28
N ALA A 92 9.48 12.32 6.01
CA ALA A 92 9.56 13.63 5.39
C ALA A 92 8.32 13.95 4.53
N ARG A 93 8.19 15.22 4.16
CA ARG A 93 7.08 15.69 3.33
C ARG A 93 7.20 15.18 1.89
N GLY A 94 6.15 14.56 1.36
CA GLY A 94 6.09 14.08 -0.01
C GLY A 94 6.78 12.74 -0.23
N THR A 95 7.05 11.99 0.84
CA THR A 95 7.66 10.65 0.81
C THR A 95 6.66 9.50 0.98
N TYR A 96 5.39 9.81 1.08
CA TYR A 96 4.32 8.82 1.18
C TYR A 96 3.28 9.07 0.10
N HIS A 97 3.13 8.11 -0.82
CA HIS A 97 2.21 8.20 -1.93
C HIS A 97 1.29 6.98 -1.98
N MET A 98 -0.02 7.24 -1.87
CA MET A 98 -1.06 6.22 -1.97
C MET A 98 -2.10 6.60 -2.99
N GLU A 99 -2.38 5.71 -3.93
CA GLU A 99 -3.47 5.89 -4.87
C GLU A 99 -4.77 5.39 -4.23
N TYR A 100 -5.47 6.28 -3.52
CA TYR A 100 -6.77 5.99 -2.89
C TYR A 100 -7.97 6.39 -3.73
N GLY A 101 -7.77 7.24 -4.73
CA GLY A 101 -8.87 7.81 -5.49
C GLY A 101 -9.74 6.76 -6.16
N TYR A 102 -9.09 5.79 -6.79
CA TYR A 102 -9.74 4.66 -7.45
C TYR A 102 -9.27 3.31 -6.94
N SER A 103 -8.20 3.28 -6.14
CA SER A 103 -7.63 2.05 -5.56
C SER A 103 -7.31 1.00 -6.65
N ASN A 104 -6.57 1.43 -7.66
CA ASN A 104 -6.27 0.58 -8.83
C ASN A 104 -5.22 -0.47 -8.51
N MET A 105 -5.58 -1.73 -8.60
CA MET A 105 -4.62 -2.83 -8.57
C MET A 105 -3.67 -2.76 -9.77
N GLY A 106 -2.41 -3.11 -9.56
CA GLY A 106 -1.36 -3.03 -10.58
C GLY A 106 -0.73 -1.64 -10.72
N TYR A 107 -1.19 -0.65 -9.96
CA TYR A 107 -0.57 0.68 -9.93
C TYR A 107 0.80 0.67 -9.25
N GLU A 108 1.03 -0.22 -8.30
CA GLU A 108 2.15 -0.20 -7.36
C GLU A 108 3.50 -0.19 -8.08
N VAL A 109 3.75 -1.13 -8.96
CA VAL A 109 5.02 -1.23 -9.73
C VAL A 109 5.12 -0.07 -10.73
N ASN A 110 4.03 0.22 -11.42
CA ASN A 110 3.95 1.30 -12.41
C ASN A 110 4.18 2.68 -11.76
N GLY A 111 3.53 2.91 -10.62
CA GLY A 111 3.67 4.13 -9.84
C GLY A 111 5.07 4.30 -9.27
N ALA A 112 5.71 3.20 -8.83
CA ALA A 112 7.10 3.23 -8.36
C ALA A 112 8.06 3.66 -9.46
N LEU A 113 7.89 3.14 -10.68
CA LEU A 113 8.67 3.58 -11.83
C LEU A 113 8.45 5.08 -12.11
N GLY A 114 7.19 5.53 -12.09
CA GLY A 114 6.86 6.94 -12.27
C GLY A 114 7.47 7.84 -11.18
N ALA A 115 7.44 7.42 -9.93
CA ALA A 115 8.07 8.15 -8.82
C ALA A 115 9.59 8.21 -8.98
N LYS A 116 10.22 7.11 -9.40
CA LYS A 116 11.67 7.05 -9.66
C LYS A 116 12.09 7.92 -10.83
N LEU A 117 11.29 7.98 -11.89
CA LEU A 117 11.50 8.91 -13.01
C LEU A 117 11.42 10.39 -12.57
N ALA A 118 10.48 10.70 -11.69
CA ALA A 118 10.29 12.07 -11.17
C ALA A 118 11.36 12.48 -10.15
N LYS A 119 11.91 11.52 -9.39
CA LYS A 119 12.96 11.72 -8.39
C LYS A 119 14.04 10.64 -8.53
N PRO A 120 14.93 10.75 -9.52
CA PRO A 120 15.92 9.71 -9.83
C PRO A 120 16.87 9.36 -8.68
N ASP A 121 17.15 10.32 -7.80
CA ASP A 121 18.08 10.15 -6.68
C ASP A 121 17.44 9.51 -5.43
N ALA A 122 16.10 9.49 -5.33
CA ALA A 122 15.42 8.89 -4.19
C ALA A 122 15.33 7.36 -4.34
N GLU A 123 15.43 6.62 -3.23
CA GLU A 123 15.00 5.24 -3.20
C GLU A 123 13.46 5.18 -3.18
N VAL A 124 12.90 4.26 -3.94
CA VAL A 124 11.46 4.08 -4.03
C VAL A 124 11.12 2.66 -3.60
N TYR A 125 10.25 2.55 -2.62
CA TYR A 125 9.73 1.29 -2.11
C TYR A 125 8.24 1.21 -2.42
N THR A 126 7.83 0.23 -3.20
CA THR A 126 6.41 -0.01 -3.43
C THR A 126 5.95 -1.24 -2.66
N PHE A 127 4.83 -1.08 -1.98
CA PHE A 127 4.19 -2.12 -1.18
C PHE A 127 3.07 -2.73 -1.99
N CYS A 128 3.24 -3.97 -2.41
CA CYS A 128 2.41 -4.61 -3.42
C CYS A 128 1.89 -5.96 -2.91
N GLY A 129 0.60 -6.20 -3.04
CA GLY A 129 0.04 -7.54 -2.87
C GLY A 129 0.32 -8.42 -4.11
N ASP A 130 0.33 -9.73 -3.91
CA ASP A 130 0.57 -10.75 -4.94
C ASP A 130 -0.38 -10.65 -6.14
N GLY A 131 -1.69 -10.52 -5.88
CA GLY A 131 -2.69 -10.33 -6.95
C GLY A 131 -2.47 -9.03 -7.73
N SER A 132 -2.06 -7.95 -7.05
CA SER A 132 -1.76 -6.66 -7.68
C SER A 132 -0.46 -6.73 -8.50
N PHE A 133 0.55 -7.43 -7.98
CA PHE A 133 1.80 -7.68 -8.70
C PHE A 133 1.56 -8.41 -10.02
N LEU A 134 0.71 -9.43 -10.05
CA LEU A 134 0.36 -10.16 -11.28
C LEU A 134 -0.28 -9.27 -12.35
N MET A 135 -0.84 -8.13 -11.98
CA MET A 135 -1.48 -7.20 -12.92
C MET A 135 -0.52 -6.17 -13.51
N GLY A 136 0.64 -5.93 -12.89
CA GLY A 136 1.54 -4.85 -13.30
C GLY A 136 3.04 -5.18 -13.26
N HIS A 137 3.42 -6.44 -13.04
CA HIS A 137 4.83 -6.84 -12.87
C HIS A 137 5.71 -6.62 -14.11
N SER A 138 5.12 -6.50 -15.30
CA SER A 138 5.86 -6.26 -16.55
C SER A 138 6.68 -4.97 -16.53
N GLU A 139 6.27 -3.98 -15.74
CA GLU A 139 6.98 -2.72 -15.61
C GLU A 139 8.32 -2.81 -14.85
N LEU A 140 8.60 -3.97 -14.21
CA LEU A 140 9.96 -4.29 -13.79
C LEU A 140 10.93 -4.33 -14.98
N TYR A 141 10.48 -4.85 -16.12
CA TYR A 141 11.30 -4.85 -17.34
C TYR A 141 11.55 -3.44 -17.84
N THR A 142 10.53 -2.58 -17.84
CA THR A 142 10.68 -1.17 -18.22
C THR A 142 11.67 -0.45 -17.30
N ALA A 143 11.58 -0.66 -15.97
CA ALA A 143 12.52 -0.09 -15.01
C ALA A 143 13.97 -0.53 -15.30
N LEU A 144 14.18 -1.80 -15.63
CA LEU A 144 15.49 -2.33 -16.01
C LEU A 144 16.00 -1.74 -17.33
N GLN A 145 15.13 -1.57 -18.34
CA GLN A 145 15.50 -0.92 -19.62
C GLN A 145 15.96 0.54 -19.41
N GLU A 146 15.29 1.26 -18.52
CA GLU A 146 15.62 2.64 -18.17
C GLU A 146 16.81 2.75 -17.20
N GLY A 147 17.32 1.64 -16.69
CA GLY A 147 18.40 1.62 -15.70
C GLY A 147 17.98 2.20 -14.36
N LEU A 148 16.69 2.14 -14.03
CA LEU A 148 16.10 2.71 -12.83
C LEU A 148 15.84 1.62 -11.78
N LYS A 149 16.41 1.78 -10.59
CA LYS A 149 16.16 0.88 -9.47
C LYS A 149 14.86 1.27 -8.75
N ILE A 150 13.96 0.30 -8.62
CA ILE A 150 12.80 0.36 -7.73
C ILE A 150 12.85 -0.85 -6.78
N ASN A 151 12.32 -0.71 -5.58
CA ASN A 151 12.25 -1.78 -4.59
C ASN A 151 10.78 -2.22 -4.45
N VAL A 152 10.48 -3.48 -4.77
CA VAL A 152 9.13 -4.05 -4.65
C VAL A 152 9.08 -4.92 -3.40
N CYS A 153 8.34 -4.46 -2.40
CA CYS A 153 8.03 -5.23 -1.21
C CYS A 153 6.73 -5.99 -1.46
N LEU A 154 6.85 -7.26 -1.84
CA LEU A 154 5.73 -8.11 -2.14
C LEU A 154 5.18 -8.76 -0.86
N PHE A 155 3.88 -8.60 -0.64
CA PHE A 155 3.13 -9.23 0.44
C PHE A 155 2.22 -10.30 -0.15
N ASP A 156 2.64 -11.55 -0.01
CA ASP A 156 1.94 -12.70 -0.55
C ASP A 156 0.92 -13.24 0.45
N ASN A 157 -0.34 -13.28 0.05
CA ASN A 157 -1.42 -13.90 0.80
C ASN A 157 -2.20 -14.94 -0.05
N MET A 158 -1.61 -15.40 -1.15
CA MET A 158 -2.14 -16.43 -2.05
C MET A 158 -3.40 -16.01 -2.80
N GLY A 159 -3.57 -14.70 -3.08
CA GLY A 159 -4.73 -14.23 -3.84
C GLY A 159 -5.12 -12.78 -3.63
N TRP A 160 -6.38 -12.50 -3.80
CA TRP A 160 -7.00 -11.18 -3.57
C TRP A 160 -7.62 -11.11 -2.18
N GLY A 161 -6.79 -11.21 -1.13
CA GLY A 161 -7.23 -11.37 0.27
C GLY A 161 -8.20 -10.31 0.76
N CYS A 162 -8.10 -9.05 0.29
CA CYS A 162 -9.06 -8.02 0.63
C CYS A 162 -10.47 -8.37 0.14
N ILE A 163 -10.58 -8.84 -1.10
CA ILE A 163 -11.88 -9.20 -1.69
C ILE A 163 -12.41 -10.49 -1.06
N GLU A 164 -11.55 -11.46 -0.78
CA GLU A 164 -11.94 -12.67 -0.05
C GLU A 164 -12.52 -12.34 1.32
N ASN A 165 -11.87 -11.46 2.07
CA ASN A 165 -12.38 -10.99 3.36
C ASN A 165 -13.76 -10.32 3.23
N LEU A 166 -13.98 -9.53 2.16
CA LEU A 166 -15.28 -8.93 1.90
C LEU A 166 -16.35 -9.99 1.58
N GLN A 167 -16.01 -11.01 0.77
CA GLN A 167 -16.91 -12.13 0.51
C GLN A 167 -17.33 -12.83 1.81
N ASN A 168 -16.35 -13.23 2.61
CA ASN A 168 -16.55 -13.93 3.87
C ASN A 168 -17.37 -13.10 4.86
N ASN A 169 -17.10 -11.81 4.97
CA ASN A 169 -17.85 -10.89 5.84
C ASN A 169 -19.31 -10.68 5.40
N GLN A 170 -19.62 -10.90 4.14
CA GLN A 170 -20.98 -10.87 3.61
C GLN A 170 -21.67 -12.25 3.64
N GLY A 171 -21.02 -13.28 4.20
CA GLY A 171 -21.54 -14.64 4.26
C GLY A 171 -21.51 -15.38 2.92
N THR A 172 -20.67 -14.94 1.98
CA THR A 172 -20.44 -15.60 0.70
C THR A 172 -19.19 -16.46 0.80
N ASP A 173 -19.24 -17.67 0.27
CA ASP A 173 -18.07 -18.54 0.18
C ASP A 173 -17.01 -17.93 -0.75
N THR A 174 -15.74 -18.30 -0.53
CA THR A 174 -14.62 -17.92 -1.40
C THR A 174 -14.91 -18.27 -2.86
N PHE A 175 -14.86 -17.28 -3.73
CA PHE A 175 -15.13 -17.46 -5.16
C PHE A 175 -14.10 -16.71 -6.01
N GLY A 176 -13.13 -17.45 -6.55
CA GLY A 176 -12.14 -16.94 -7.50
C GLY A 176 -11.15 -15.93 -6.94
N THR A 177 -11.06 -15.79 -5.62
CA THR A 177 -10.20 -14.82 -4.92
C THR A 177 -8.93 -15.42 -4.31
N VAL A 178 -8.83 -16.74 -4.29
CA VAL A 178 -7.63 -17.47 -3.89
C VAL A 178 -7.01 -18.14 -5.12
N PHE A 179 -5.70 -18.22 -5.19
CA PHE A 179 -4.99 -18.86 -6.28
C PHE A 179 -5.19 -20.37 -6.25
N ARG A 180 -6.20 -20.86 -6.94
CA ARG A 180 -6.55 -22.28 -7.03
C ARG A 180 -6.73 -22.72 -8.46
N ALA A 181 -6.35 -23.94 -8.72
CA ALA A 181 -6.59 -24.62 -10.00
C ALA A 181 -8.09 -24.82 -10.22
N ARG A 182 -8.49 -24.84 -11.49
CA ARG A 182 -9.84 -25.26 -11.85
C ARG A 182 -10.03 -26.75 -11.55
N ASN A 183 -11.03 -27.06 -10.78
CA ASN A 183 -11.43 -28.43 -10.48
C ASN A 183 -12.26 -28.99 -11.65
N PRO A 184 -11.81 -30.07 -12.32
CA PRO A 184 -12.52 -30.59 -13.48
C PRO A 184 -13.89 -31.21 -13.15
N LYS A 185 -14.16 -31.52 -11.86
CA LYS A 185 -15.45 -32.11 -11.43
C LYS A 185 -16.50 -31.04 -11.16
N THR A 186 -16.12 -29.94 -10.55
CA THR A 186 -17.04 -28.85 -10.21
C THR A 186 -17.08 -27.75 -11.28
N GLY A 187 -16.03 -27.63 -12.07
CA GLY A 187 -15.84 -26.52 -13.02
C GLY A 187 -15.45 -25.19 -12.34
N MET A 188 -15.26 -25.20 -11.02
CA MET A 188 -14.93 -24.03 -10.22
C MET A 188 -13.42 -23.91 -9.95
N LEU A 189 -12.97 -22.76 -9.44
CA LEU A 189 -11.60 -22.53 -8.98
C LEU A 189 -11.47 -22.95 -7.49
N ASP A 190 -11.79 -24.21 -7.23
CA ASP A 190 -11.78 -24.83 -5.90
C ASP A 190 -10.83 -26.05 -5.81
N GLY A 191 -9.92 -26.17 -6.79
CA GLY A 191 -8.91 -27.23 -6.84
C GLY A 191 -7.72 -26.96 -5.92
N ALA A 192 -6.59 -27.62 -6.23
CA ALA A 192 -5.36 -27.43 -5.48
C ALA A 192 -4.90 -25.96 -5.52
N GLU A 193 -4.24 -25.53 -4.48
CA GLU A 193 -3.60 -24.22 -4.43
C GLU A 193 -2.49 -24.13 -5.47
N ILE A 194 -2.35 -22.94 -6.05
CA ILE A 194 -1.28 -22.59 -6.98
C ILE A 194 -0.46 -21.51 -6.29
N ASP A 195 0.79 -21.81 -6.03
CA ASP A 195 1.75 -20.92 -5.41
C ASP A 195 2.74 -20.40 -6.47
N PRO A 196 2.54 -19.18 -7.02
CA PRO A 196 3.43 -18.60 -8.00
C PRO A 196 4.76 -18.24 -7.35
N ASP A 197 5.86 -18.62 -7.98
CA ASP A 197 7.20 -18.19 -7.56
C ASP A 197 7.47 -16.77 -8.08
N PHE A 198 7.08 -15.78 -7.30
CA PHE A 198 7.20 -14.36 -7.64
C PHE A 198 8.66 -13.91 -7.74
N ALA A 199 9.56 -14.52 -6.97
CA ALA A 199 10.99 -14.28 -7.06
C ALA A 199 11.51 -14.68 -8.45
N LYS A 200 11.18 -15.85 -8.94
CA LYS A 200 11.56 -16.30 -10.30
C LYS A 200 10.93 -15.46 -11.40
N ILE A 201 9.71 -14.95 -11.22
CA ILE A 201 9.11 -14.02 -12.17
C ILE A 201 9.96 -12.75 -12.28
N ALA A 202 10.36 -12.17 -11.17
CA ALA A 202 11.22 -10.97 -11.14
C ALA A 202 12.62 -11.26 -11.72
N GLU A 203 13.23 -12.36 -11.32
CA GLU A 203 14.53 -12.83 -11.85
C GLU A 203 14.49 -13.11 -13.35
N GLY A 204 13.37 -13.61 -13.87
CA GLY A 204 13.16 -13.83 -15.32
C GLY A 204 13.24 -12.55 -16.15
N TYR A 205 12.94 -11.40 -15.56
CA TYR A 205 13.18 -10.08 -16.17
C TYR A 205 14.62 -9.60 -16.00
N GLY A 206 15.37 -10.16 -15.06
CA GLY A 206 16.72 -9.72 -14.69
C GLY A 206 16.77 -8.89 -13.42
N ALA A 207 15.68 -8.78 -12.68
CA ALA A 207 15.66 -8.15 -11.37
C ALA A 207 16.35 -9.07 -10.33
N LYS A 208 16.77 -8.50 -9.21
CA LYS A 208 17.31 -9.23 -8.08
C LYS A 208 16.18 -9.51 -7.09
N ALA A 209 15.97 -10.78 -6.77
CA ALA A 209 14.96 -11.20 -5.78
C ALA A 209 15.60 -11.81 -4.53
N TYR A 210 14.86 -11.86 -3.43
CA TYR A 210 15.33 -12.36 -2.12
C TYR A 210 14.21 -13.19 -1.47
#